data_6347e13f1ce20e18a31aa59148708bc8
#
_entry.id   6347e13f1ce20e18a31aa59148708bc8
#
_cell.length_a   1.000
_cell.length_b   1.000
_cell.length_c   1.000
_cell.angle_alpha   90.00
_cell.angle_beta   90.00
_cell.angle_gamma   90.00
#
_symmetry.space_group_name_H-M   'P 1'
#
loop_
_entity.id
_entity.type
_entity.pdbx_description
1 polymer ?
#
loop_
_entity_poly.entity_id
_entity_poly.type
_entity_poly.pdbx_seq_one_letter_code
_entity_poly.pdbx_strand_id
1 'polypeptide(L)'
;MLYLQNNNNYMDSFELNKIIAAILMVALLVIGLGKIADGVFHVNKPENPGYKVEVEGQLASTTSQVTEVEQKVDIAAIMALGDVASGEKIFKKCSACHSINKGGKNKIGPALYNVVGRAVGGVDDYKYSKALASYGKEWSFEELNGFLKKPASYLKGTKMSYAGLRKEKDRASVIKYLNQNNDSPKQLP
;
A
#
# COMPACT_ATOMS: atom_id res chain seq x y z
N MET A 1 -22.93 -12.55 67.40
CA MET A 1 -24.03 -12.59 66.41
C MET A 1 -23.59 -11.88 65.16
N LEU A 2 -23.02 -12.62 64.17
CA LEU A 2 -22.54 -12.06 62.90
C LEU A 2 -23.69 -12.08 61.90
N TYR A 3 -24.14 -10.90 61.49
CA TYR A 3 -25.06 -10.75 60.34
C TYR A 3 -24.26 -10.89 59.07
N LEU A 4 -24.43 -12.04 58.39
CA LEU A 4 -24.01 -12.21 57.03
C LEU A 4 -25.03 -11.51 56.12
N GLN A 5 -24.65 -10.30 55.63
CA GLN A 5 -25.37 -9.63 54.53
C GLN A 5 -25.10 -10.40 53.23
N ASN A 6 -26.11 -11.12 52.79
CA ASN A 6 -26.13 -11.75 51.48
C ASN A 6 -26.48 -10.70 50.42
N ASN A 7 -25.45 -10.09 49.79
CA ASN A 7 -25.63 -9.19 48.67
C ASN A 7 -25.97 -10.02 47.41
N ASN A 8 -27.19 -10.41 47.29
CA ASN A 8 -27.74 -10.88 46.00
C ASN A 8 -27.99 -9.63 45.14
N ASN A 9 -27.00 -9.24 44.35
CA ASN A 9 -27.17 -8.28 43.28
C ASN A 9 -27.99 -8.92 42.15
N TYR A 10 -29.29 -9.06 42.31
CA TYR A 10 -30.20 -9.29 41.22
C TYR A 10 -30.30 -8.00 40.40
N MET A 11 -29.84 -8.02 39.16
CA MET A 11 -30.05 -6.89 38.24
C MET A 11 -31.57 -6.68 38.12
N ASP A 12 -31.99 -5.45 38.36
CA ASP A 12 -33.40 -5.08 38.22
C ASP A 12 -33.79 -5.25 36.72
N SER A 13 -35.01 -5.75 36.49
CA SER A 13 -35.54 -5.95 35.13
C SER A 13 -35.44 -4.70 34.26
N PHE A 14 -35.46 -3.53 34.87
CA PHE A 14 -35.29 -2.23 34.19
C PHE A 14 -33.87 -2.04 33.70
N GLU A 15 -32.85 -2.37 34.50
CA GLU A 15 -31.44 -2.31 34.12
C GLU A 15 -31.09 -3.33 33.01
N LEU A 16 -31.67 -4.56 33.15
CA LEU A 16 -31.52 -5.60 32.13
C LEU A 16 -32.09 -5.14 30.77
N ASN A 17 -33.27 -4.54 30.77
CA ASN A 17 -33.92 -4.03 29.56
C ASN A 17 -33.09 -2.90 28.89
N LYS A 18 -32.46 -2.02 29.67
CA LYS A 18 -31.55 -0.99 29.13
C LYS A 18 -30.35 -1.62 28.44
N ILE A 19 -29.74 -2.63 29.06
CA ILE A 19 -28.59 -3.34 28.49
C ILE A 19 -28.99 -4.02 27.17
N ILE A 20 -30.12 -4.74 27.17
CA ILE A 20 -30.63 -5.41 25.97
C ILE A 20 -30.92 -4.39 24.88
N ALA A 21 -31.59 -3.27 25.22
CA ALA A 21 -31.89 -2.22 24.25
C ALA A 21 -30.60 -1.60 23.66
N ALA A 22 -29.58 -1.36 24.47
CA ALA A 22 -28.29 -0.85 24.02
C ALA A 22 -27.58 -1.83 23.05
N ILE A 23 -27.58 -3.12 23.38
CA ILE A 23 -27.00 -4.18 22.51
C ILE A 23 -27.74 -4.25 21.17
N LEU A 24 -29.08 -4.24 21.22
CA LEU A 24 -29.89 -4.29 19.99
C LEU A 24 -29.68 -3.04 19.12
N MET A 25 -29.57 -1.86 19.73
CA MET A 25 -29.28 -0.62 19.01
C MET A 25 -27.91 -0.69 18.30
N VAL A 26 -26.86 -1.14 18.99
CA VAL A 26 -25.52 -1.30 18.39
C VAL A 26 -25.56 -2.33 17.27
N ALA A 27 -26.21 -3.47 17.45
CA ALA A 27 -26.36 -4.50 16.42
C ALA A 27 -27.09 -3.94 15.18
N LEU A 28 -28.17 -3.17 15.37
CA LEU A 28 -28.91 -2.53 14.29
C LEU A 28 -28.05 -1.51 13.53
N LEU A 29 -27.26 -0.69 14.25
CA LEU A 29 -26.35 0.26 13.61
C LEU A 29 -25.27 -0.45 12.79
N VAL A 30 -24.65 -1.51 13.31
CA VAL A 30 -23.59 -2.25 12.60
C VAL A 30 -24.17 -2.90 11.34
N ILE A 31 -25.31 -3.57 11.44
CA ILE A 31 -25.95 -4.22 10.29
C ILE A 31 -26.47 -3.18 9.29
N GLY A 32 -27.08 -2.10 9.76
CA GLY A 32 -27.61 -1.04 8.92
C GLY A 32 -26.54 -0.31 8.15
N LEU A 33 -25.44 0.09 8.80
CA LEU A 33 -24.30 0.72 8.14
C LEU A 33 -23.64 -0.22 7.12
N GLY A 34 -23.54 -1.51 7.44
CA GLY A 34 -23.03 -2.51 6.49
C GLY A 34 -23.90 -2.58 5.22
N LYS A 35 -25.21 -2.64 5.36
CA LYS A 35 -26.15 -2.68 4.22
C LYS A 35 -26.14 -1.40 3.40
N ILE A 36 -26.01 -0.23 4.04
CA ILE A 36 -25.88 1.05 3.34
C ILE A 36 -24.56 1.07 2.58
N ALA A 37 -23.47 0.65 3.20
CA ALA A 37 -22.15 0.58 2.54
C ALA A 37 -22.20 -0.37 1.32
N ASP A 38 -22.81 -1.54 1.45
CA ASP A 38 -22.97 -2.48 0.33
C ASP A 38 -23.80 -1.88 -0.82
N GLY A 39 -24.83 -1.08 -0.49
CA GLY A 39 -25.67 -0.43 -1.51
C GLY A 39 -24.96 0.72 -2.22
N VAL A 40 -24.20 1.52 -1.48
CA VAL A 40 -23.46 2.69 -2.05
C VAL A 40 -22.19 2.25 -2.80
N PHE A 41 -21.50 1.23 -2.30
CA PHE A 41 -20.24 0.73 -2.87
C PHE A 41 -20.43 -0.61 -3.60
N HIS A 42 -21.63 -0.84 -4.15
CA HIS A 42 -21.90 -2.09 -4.87
C HIS A 42 -20.98 -2.24 -6.08
N VAL A 43 -19.96 -3.10 -5.95
CA VAL A 43 -19.09 -3.49 -7.05
C VAL A 43 -19.62 -4.78 -7.61
N ASN A 44 -20.23 -4.73 -8.80
CA ASN A 44 -20.60 -5.93 -9.53
C ASN A 44 -19.34 -6.76 -9.81
N LYS A 45 -19.23 -7.91 -9.17
CA LYS A 45 -18.15 -8.84 -9.49
C LYS A 45 -18.40 -9.37 -10.91
N PRO A 46 -17.49 -9.17 -11.86
CA PRO A 46 -17.70 -9.65 -13.22
C PRO A 46 -17.86 -11.18 -13.20
N GLU A 47 -18.89 -11.70 -13.86
CA GLU A 47 -19.19 -13.13 -13.93
C GLU A 47 -18.09 -13.93 -14.66
N ASN A 48 -17.29 -13.27 -15.45
CA ASN A 48 -16.13 -13.86 -16.10
C ASN A 48 -14.86 -13.14 -15.63
N PRO A 49 -13.90 -13.83 -15.01
CA PRO A 49 -12.57 -13.26 -14.80
C PRO A 49 -11.99 -12.95 -16.18
N GLY A 50 -11.57 -11.69 -16.41
CA GLY A 50 -11.05 -11.22 -17.68
C GLY A 50 -9.74 -11.88 -18.15
N TYR A 51 -9.36 -12.99 -17.51
CA TYR A 51 -8.18 -13.78 -17.85
C TYR A 51 -8.49 -15.26 -17.65
N LYS A 52 -8.65 -16.00 -18.75
CA LYS A 52 -8.69 -17.47 -18.78
C LYS A 52 -7.26 -17.97 -18.82
N VAL A 53 -6.80 -18.61 -17.76
CA VAL A 53 -5.60 -19.45 -17.80
C VAL A 53 -6.04 -20.83 -18.28
N GLU A 54 -5.72 -21.19 -19.51
CA GLU A 54 -5.86 -22.57 -19.98
C GLU A 54 -4.69 -23.37 -19.40
N VAL A 55 -4.99 -24.15 -18.39
CA VAL A 55 -4.08 -25.18 -17.89
C VAL A 55 -4.53 -26.50 -18.51
N GLU A 56 -3.88 -26.94 -19.58
CA GLU A 56 -3.96 -28.33 -20.03
C GLU A 56 -3.24 -29.24 -19.01
N GLY A 57 -3.99 -30.26 -18.62
CA GLY A 57 -3.81 -31.25 -17.58
C GLY A 57 -2.45 -31.80 -17.24
N GLN A 58 -2.24 -32.03 -15.97
CA GLN A 58 -2.08 -33.37 -15.40
C GLN A 58 -1.94 -33.29 -13.88
N LEU A 59 -2.73 -34.15 -13.18
CA LEU A 59 -2.59 -34.44 -11.76
C LEU A 59 -1.21 -35.08 -11.49
N ALA A 60 -0.45 -34.53 -10.57
CA ALA A 60 0.38 -35.31 -9.64
C ALA A 60 0.75 -34.45 -8.45
N SER A 61 0.39 -34.94 -7.28
CA SER A 61 0.79 -34.44 -5.97
C SER A 61 2.32 -34.34 -5.88
N THR A 62 2.83 -33.21 -5.41
CA THR A 62 3.99 -33.16 -4.50
C THR A 62 4.25 -31.71 -4.05
N THR A 63 4.16 -31.51 -2.73
CA THR A 63 4.94 -30.63 -1.87
C THR A 63 5.40 -29.27 -2.40
N SER A 64 4.82 -28.25 -1.77
CA SER A 64 5.21 -26.85 -1.70
C SER A 64 6.66 -26.52 -2.05
N GLN A 65 6.83 -25.95 -3.23
CA GLN A 65 7.76 -24.86 -3.45
C GLN A 65 6.98 -23.79 -4.20
N VAL A 66 6.69 -22.69 -3.50
CA VAL A 66 6.19 -21.46 -4.12
C VAL A 66 7.35 -20.90 -4.93
N THR A 67 7.49 -21.38 -6.15
CA THR A 67 8.27 -20.70 -7.17
C THR A 67 7.43 -19.48 -7.56
N GLU A 68 7.79 -18.33 -7.01
CA GLU A 68 7.30 -17.03 -7.45
C GLU A 68 7.66 -16.91 -8.94
N VAL A 69 6.69 -17.18 -9.81
CA VAL A 69 6.80 -16.85 -11.23
C VAL A 69 6.86 -15.33 -11.26
N GLU A 70 8.07 -14.77 -11.33
CA GLU A 70 8.28 -13.39 -11.70
C GLU A 70 7.65 -13.20 -13.09
N GLN A 71 6.40 -12.78 -13.15
CA GLN A 71 5.85 -12.18 -14.33
C GLN A 71 6.77 -10.99 -14.64
N LYS A 72 7.62 -11.12 -15.65
CA LYS A 72 8.46 -10.01 -16.15
C LYS A 72 7.50 -8.89 -16.52
N VAL A 73 7.37 -7.94 -15.59
CA VAL A 73 6.57 -6.73 -15.81
C VAL A 73 7.22 -6.00 -16.97
N ASP A 74 6.50 -5.83 -18.06
CA ASP A 74 6.98 -5.01 -19.18
C ASP A 74 7.02 -3.53 -18.74
N ILE A 75 8.18 -3.15 -18.20
CA ILE A 75 8.38 -1.80 -17.66
C ILE A 75 8.31 -0.75 -18.78
N ALA A 76 8.71 -1.08 -20.02
CA ALA A 76 8.64 -0.18 -21.15
C ALA A 76 7.18 0.17 -21.48
N ALA A 77 6.31 -0.85 -21.55
CA ALA A 77 4.88 -0.65 -21.76
C ALA A 77 4.25 0.19 -20.62
N ILE A 78 4.62 -0.07 -19.36
CA ILE A 78 4.15 0.73 -18.22
C ILE A 78 4.64 2.16 -18.33
N MET A 79 5.93 2.38 -18.59
CA MET A 79 6.49 3.72 -18.69
C MET A 79 5.87 4.51 -19.84
N ALA A 80 5.47 3.87 -20.94
CA ALA A 80 4.77 4.52 -22.04
C ALA A 80 3.43 5.17 -21.63
N LEU A 81 2.76 4.63 -20.60
CA LEU A 81 1.48 5.17 -20.09
C LEU A 81 1.64 6.48 -19.34
N GLY A 82 2.83 6.79 -18.86
CA GLY A 82 3.09 7.91 -17.98
C GLY A 82 3.28 9.24 -18.69
N ASP A 83 3.00 10.31 -17.99
CA ASP A 83 3.15 11.70 -18.41
C ASP A 83 3.73 12.53 -17.25
N VAL A 84 4.73 13.37 -17.55
CA VAL A 84 5.51 14.12 -16.56
C VAL A 84 4.64 15.15 -15.82
N ALA A 85 3.76 15.87 -16.53
CA ALA A 85 2.90 16.89 -15.92
C ALA A 85 1.90 16.27 -14.94
N SER A 86 1.39 15.08 -15.26
CA SER A 86 0.60 14.27 -14.32
C SER A 86 1.46 13.78 -13.15
N GLY A 87 2.71 13.42 -13.42
CA GLY A 87 3.69 13.01 -12.39
C GLY A 87 3.93 14.09 -11.34
N GLU A 88 4.10 15.34 -11.77
CA GLU A 88 4.22 16.48 -10.88
C GLU A 88 2.99 16.65 -9.97
N LYS A 89 1.79 16.53 -10.54
CA LYS A 89 0.55 16.60 -9.76
C LYS A 89 0.45 15.47 -8.73
N ILE A 90 0.84 14.25 -9.13
CA ILE A 90 0.83 13.09 -8.24
C ILE A 90 1.88 13.24 -7.15
N PHE A 91 3.05 13.82 -7.46
CA PHE A 91 4.13 14.05 -6.51
C PHE A 91 3.71 14.92 -5.32
N LYS A 92 2.67 15.73 -5.43
CA LYS A 92 2.09 16.46 -4.29
C LYS A 92 1.74 15.55 -3.11
N LYS A 93 1.40 14.28 -3.37
CA LYS A 93 1.16 13.27 -2.32
C LYS A 93 2.46 12.83 -1.61
N CYS A 94 3.61 13.05 -2.22
CA CYS A 94 4.93 12.68 -1.72
C CYS A 94 5.62 13.87 -1.02
N SER A 95 5.29 15.10 -1.43
CA SER A 95 5.98 16.32 -1.04
C SER A 95 5.88 16.66 0.45
N ALA A 96 4.87 16.13 1.15
CA ALA A 96 4.75 16.25 2.61
C ALA A 96 5.94 15.58 3.33
N CYS A 97 6.42 14.46 2.79
CA CYS A 97 7.48 13.65 3.40
C CYS A 97 8.82 13.76 2.68
N HIS A 98 8.86 14.19 1.42
CA HIS A 98 10.06 14.23 0.60
C HIS A 98 10.29 15.61 -0.05
N SER A 99 11.54 15.99 -0.24
CA SER A 99 11.92 17.09 -1.15
C SER A 99 12.31 16.53 -2.51
N ILE A 100 12.14 17.34 -3.58
CA ILE A 100 12.51 16.96 -4.96
C ILE A 100 13.53 17.92 -5.58
N ASN A 101 13.69 19.10 -5.02
CA ASN A 101 14.56 20.12 -5.58
C ASN A 101 16.03 19.73 -5.40
N LYS A 102 16.88 20.16 -6.35
CA LYS A 102 18.34 20.05 -6.22
C LYS A 102 18.81 20.73 -4.92
N GLY A 103 19.60 20.01 -4.12
CA GLY A 103 20.02 20.49 -2.80
C GLY A 103 18.91 20.50 -1.73
N GLY A 104 17.75 19.91 -2.03
CA GLY A 104 16.65 19.78 -1.09
C GLY A 104 17.02 18.92 0.12
N LYS A 105 16.58 19.33 1.32
CA LYS A 105 16.86 18.61 2.58
C LYS A 105 15.98 17.37 2.74
N ASN A 106 16.47 16.39 3.50
CA ASN A 106 15.66 15.31 4.03
C ASN A 106 14.54 15.86 4.92
N LYS A 107 13.39 15.23 4.86
CA LYS A 107 12.23 15.51 5.72
C LYS A 107 11.93 14.26 6.54
N ILE A 108 10.65 13.86 6.63
CA ILE A 108 10.24 12.57 7.20
C ILE A 108 10.85 11.41 6.38
N GLY A 109 10.93 11.58 5.07
CA GLY A 109 11.65 10.73 4.13
C GLY A 109 12.89 11.41 3.54
N PRO A 110 13.75 10.66 2.83
CA PRO A 110 14.94 11.20 2.19
C PRO A 110 14.60 12.13 1.02
N ALA A 111 15.53 13.01 0.66
CA ALA A 111 15.43 13.80 -0.56
C ALA A 111 15.42 12.90 -1.80
N LEU A 112 14.56 13.21 -2.77
CA LEU A 112 14.33 12.40 -3.97
C LEU A 112 14.99 12.96 -5.24
N TYR A 113 15.67 14.12 -5.16
CA TYR A 113 16.49 14.58 -6.28
C TYR A 113 17.57 13.52 -6.57
N ASN A 114 17.80 13.18 -7.83
CA ASN A 114 18.71 12.11 -8.25
C ASN A 114 18.34 10.71 -7.71
N VAL A 115 17.06 10.43 -7.45
CA VAL A 115 16.67 9.12 -6.90
C VAL A 115 16.76 8.01 -7.94
N VAL A 116 16.43 8.28 -9.21
CA VAL A 116 16.48 7.26 -10.28
C VAL A 116 17.93 6.89 -10.57
N GLY A 117 18.27 5.61 -10.42
CA GLY A 117 19.62 5.07 -10.56
C GLY A 117 20.48 5.23 -9.31
N ARG A 118 19.96 5.79 -8.21
CA ARG A 118 20.68 5.87 -6.92
C ARG A 118 20.54 4.56 -6.15
N ALA A 119 21.61 4.19 -5.43
CA ALA A 119 21.56 3.05 -4.52
C ALA A 119 20.42 3.21 -3.50
N VAL A 120 19.69 2.14 -3.26
CA VAL A 120 18.65 2.12 -2.22
C VAL A 120 19.32 2.28 -0.86
N GLY A 121 18.84 3.23 -0.07
CA GLY A 121 19.50 3.55 1.20
C GLY A 121 20.73 4.47 1.06
N GLY A 122 21.01 5.00 -0.14
CA GLY A 122 22.25 5.74 -0.47
C GLY A 122 22.23 7.26 -0.19
N VAL A 123 21.43 7.75 0.74
CA VAL A 123 21.53 9.14 1.24
C VAL A 123 22.21 9.11 2.60
N ASP A 124 23.45 9.61 2.68
CA ASP A 124 24.33 9.45 3.85
C ASP A 124 23.78 10.09 5.13
N ASP A 125 23.11 11.21 5.02
CA ASP A 125 22.55 11.98 6.14
C ASP A 125 21.10 11.61 6.49
N TYR A 126 20.59 10.45 5.97
CA TYR A 126 19.24 9.96 6.26
C TYR A 126 19.26 8.60 6.96
N LYS A 127 18.56 8.48 8.08
CA LYS A 127 18.46 7.23 8.84
C LYS A 127 17.39 6.30 8.26
N TYR A 128 17.78 5.44 7.35
CA TYR A 128 16.92 4.43 6.74
C TYR A 128 16.44 3.33 7.72
N SER A 129 15.43 2.58 7.30
CA SER A 129 15.11 1.29 7.93
C SER A 129 16.21 0.27 7.61
N LYS A 130 16.38 -0.74 8.47
CA LYS A 130 17.32 -1.84 8.21
C LYS A 130 17.05 -2.48 6.84
N ALA A 131 15.77 -2.68 6.50
CA ALA A 131 15.36 -3.26 5.23
C ALA A 131 15.83 -2.47 4.01
N LEU A 132 15.73 -1.12 4.03
CA LEU A 132 16.21 -0.28 2.94
C LEU A 132 17.72 -0.17 2.91
N ALA A 133 18.37 -0.07 4.08
CA ALA A 133 19.82 0.04 4.19
C ALA A 133 20.57 -1.22 3.70
N SER A 134 19.96 -2.40 3.85
CA SER A 134 20.54 -3.68 3.45
C SER A 134 20.00 -4.23 2.12
N TYR A 135 19.21 -3.45 1.37
CA TYR A 135 18.54 -3.95 0.17
C TYR A 135 19.48 -4.28 -0.98
N GLY A 136 20.58 -3.53 -1.11
CA GLY A 136 21.68 -3.84 -2.05
C GLY A 136 21.37 -3.63 -3.53
N LYS A 137 20.27 -2.95 -3.87
CA LYS A 137 19.90 -2.61 -5.25
C LYS A 137 19.91 -1.11 -5.49
N GLU A 138 19.74 -0.71 -6.75
CA GLU A 138 19.52 0.67 -7.15
C GLU A 138 18.04 0.92 -7.45
N TRP A 139 17.61 2.17 -7.36
CA TRP A 139 16.28 2.61 -7.76
C TRP A 139 16.14 2.63 -9.29
N SER A 140 16.04 1.46 -9.92
CA SER A 140 15.67 1.35 -11.34
C SER A 140 14.20 1.70 -11.55
N PHE A 141 13.75 1.76 -12.80
CA PHE A 141 12.33 1.96 -13.13
C PHE A 141 11.46 0.81 -12.60
N GLU A 142 11.95 -0.42 -12.67
CA GLU A 142 11.28 -1.63 -12.16
C GLU A 142 11.16 -1.58 -10.63
N GLU A 143 12.27 -1.29 -9.95
CA GLU A 143 12.31 -1.22 -8.48
C GLU A 143 11.38 -0.12 -7.97
N LEU A 144 11.40 1.06 -8.60
CA LEU A 144 10.48 2.15 -8.28
C LEU A 144 9.02 1.78 -8.55
N ASN A 145 8.73 1.14 -9.69
CA ASN A 145 7.38 0.69 -10.02
C ASN A 145 6.86 -0.32 -8.99
N GLY A 146 7.66 -1.31 -8.64
CA GLY A 146 7.30 -2.31 -7.63
C GLY A 146 7.11 -1.69 -6.25
N PHE A 147 8.07 -0.90 -5.80
CA PHE A 147 8.03 -0.25 -4.49
C PHE A 147 6.85 0.72 -4.36
N LEU A 148 6.61 1.57 -5.36
CA LEU A 148 5.52 2.55 -5.34
C LEU A 148 4.14 1.90 -5.46
N LYS A 149 4.02 0.68 -5.98
CA LYS A 149 2.74 -0.06 -6.01
C LYS A 149 2.20 -0.30 -4.60
N LYS A 150 3.04 -0.76 -3.68
CA LYS A 150 2.72 -0.97 -2.26
C LYS A 150 4.01 -1.12 -1.44
N PRO A 151 4.60 -0.03 -0.91
CA PRO A 151 5.91 -0.06 -0.27
C PRO A 151 6.07 -1.13 0.82
N ALA A 152 5.11 -1.20 1.75
CA ALA A 152 5.17 -2.14 2.88
C ALA A 152 5.10 -3.63 2.47
N SER A 153 4.47 -3.93 1.33
CA SER A 153 4.42 -5.31 0.78
C SER A 153 5.64 -5.63 -0.05
N TYR A 154 6.15 -4.64 -0.80
CA TYR A 154 7.32 -4.80 -1.65
C TYR A 154 8.60 -5.01 -0.83
N LEU A 155 8.79 -4.18 0.19
CA LEU A 155 9.93 -4.27 1.09
C LEU A 155 9.48 -4.26 2.54
N LYS A 156 9.27 -5.45 3.09
CA LYS A 156 8.88 -5.63 4.50
C LYS A 156 9.90 -4.97 5.43
N GLY A 157 9.41 -4.19 6.39
CA GLY A 157 10.25 -3.46 7.32
C GLY A 157 10.67 -2.05 6.84
N THR A 158 10.18 -1.59 5.68
CA THR A 158 10.31 -0.18 5.31
C THR A 158 9.58 0.73 6.32
N LYS A 159 10.16 1.90 6.58
CA LYS A 159 9.51 2.94 7.39
C LYS A 159 8.51 3.79 6.58
N MET A 160 8.46 3.63 5.26
CA MET A 160 7.55 4.36 4.40
C MET A 160 6.12 3.83 4.57
N SER A 161 5.28 4.59 5.26
CA SER A 161 3.88 4.21 5.58
C SER A 161 2.88 4.59 4.48
N TYR A 162 3.35 4.86 3.27
CA TYR A 162 2.50 5.21 2.14
C TYR A 162 1.68 4.01 1.63
N ALA A 163 0.39 4.23 1.36
CA ALA A 163 -0.52 3.17 0.90
C ALA A 163 -0.20 2.63 -0.50
N GLY A 164 0.56 3.41 -1.29
CA GLY A 164 0.96 3.07 -2.64
C GLY A 164 0.10 3.67 -3.74
N LEU A 165 0.58 3.56 -4.98
CA LEU A 165 -0.10 3.97 -6.22
C LEU A 165 -0.55 2.72 -6.98
N ARG A 166 -1.84 2.40 -6.94
CA ARG A 166 -2.37 1.18 -7.58
C ARG A 166 -2.35 1.24 -9.11
N LYS A 167 -2.63 2.43 -9.69
CA LYS A 167 -2.70 2.63 -11.14
C LYS A 167 -1.30 2.69 -11.75
N GLU A 168 -1.05 1.91 -12.79
CA GLU A 168 0.23 1.86 -13.49
C GLU A 168 0.58 3.21 -14.12
N LYS A 169 -0.39 3.85 -14.75
CA LYS A 169 -0.24 5.20 -15.30
C LYS A 169 0.26 6.21 -14.26
N ASP A 170 -0.28 6.15 -13.02
CA ASP A 170 0.12 7.07 -11.95
C ASP A 170 1.56 6.80 -11.52
N ARG A 171 1.95 5.52 -11.41
CA ARG A 171 3.34 5.14 -11.09
C ARG A 171 4.30 5.56 -12.18
N ALA A 172 3.99 5.24 -13.43
CA ALA A 172 4.79 5.65 -14.58
C ALA A 172 4.98 7.17 -14.62
N SER A 173 3.91 7.92 -14.40
CA SER A 173 3.93 9.38 -14.43
C SER A 173 4.85 9.95 -13.34
N VAL A 174 4.70 9.49 -12.10
CA VAL A 174 5.56 9.98 -11.00
C VAL A 174 7.02 9.54 -11.18
N ILE A 175 7.28 8.35 -11.70
CA ILE A 175 8.64 7.88 -11.98
C ILE A 175 9.30 8.73 -13.08
N LYS A 176 8.58 9.07 -14.15
CA LYS A 176 9.08 10.01 -15.17
C LYS A 176 9.41 11.39 -14.59
N TYR A 177 8.54 11.89 -13.71
CA TYR A 177 8.79 13.16 -13.02
C TYR A 177 10.03 13.08 -12.11
N LEU A 178 10.21 11.99 -11.36
CA LEU A 178 11.42 11.75 -10.57
C LEU A 178 12.67 11.67 -11.44
N ASN A 179 12.59 11.00 -12.59
CA ASN A 179 13.70 10.90 -13.54
C ASN A 179 14.08 12.25 -14.13
N GLN A 180 13.13 13.12 -14.39
CA GLN A 180 13.38 14.47 -14.88
C GLN A 180 14.07 15.34 -13.82
N ASN A 181 13.85 15.06 -12.53
CA ASN A 181 14.52 15.73 -11.41
C ASN A 181 15.85 15.01 -11.04
N ASN A 182 16.69 14.85 -12.03
CA ASN A 182 18.00 14.20 -11.94
C ASN A 182 19.02 15.00 -12.78
N ASP A 183 20.27 15.10 -12.30
CA ASP A 183 21.35 15.74 -13.05
C ASP A 183 21.66 15.01 -14.38
N SER A 184 21.44 13.71 -14.41
CA SER A 184 21.63 12.84 -15.57
C SER A 184 20.41 11.91 -15.71
N PRO A 185 19.29 12.40 -16.27
CA PRO A 185 18.10 11.59 -16.45
C PRO A 185 18.41 10.30 -17.23
N LYS A 186 17.94 9.17 -16.71
CA LYS A 186 18.11 7.87 -17.37
C LYS A 186 17.22 7.80 -18.61
N GLN A 187 17.74 7.14 -19.67
CA GLN A 187 16.91 6.81 -20.83
C GLN A 187 15.74 5.94 -20.39
N LEU A 188 14.55 6.26 -20.87
CA LEU A 188 13.36 5.43 -20.63
C LEU A 188 13.52 4.09 -21.35
N PRO A 189 13.07 2.99 -20.75
CA PRO A 189 13.15 1.67 -21.34
C PRO A 189 12.21 1.52 -22.53
#